data_36c9460069cd95f737e1477e3cff1dc2
#
_entry.id   36c9460069cd95f737e1477e3cff1dc2
#
_cell.length_a   1.000
_cell.length_b   1.000
_cell.length_c   1.000
_cell.angle_alpha   90.00
_cell.angle_beta   90.00
_cell.angle_gamma   90.00
#
_symmetry.space_group_name_H-M   'P 1'
#
loop_
_entity.id
_entity.type
_entity.pdbx_description
1 polymer ?
#
loop_
_entity_poly.entity_id
_entity_poly.type
_entity_poly.pdbx_seq_one_letter_code
_entity_poly.pdbx_strand_id
1 'polypeptide(L)'
;MKGDKKMRYTTDKTQKHPYLDGMYRLCKDGVGIGWIGEGARIVKGARIGEGAVIGEGAVIDEGAVIGEGARIGEGARIYKGAVIGKGAEIKSIYDYMTVGGIGSRQAMTTFYRCKYGLIRVNCGCFNGTLDEFEDAIHETHAGNEHEKAYMAAIRMAKEIMIHD
;
A
#
# COMPACT_ATOMS: atom_id res chain seq x y z
N MET A 1 12.74 2.24 31.22
CA MET A 1 11.66 2.28 30.18
C MET A 1 12.18 3.02 28.97
N LYS A 2 12.48 2.32 27.89
CA LYS A 2 12.70 2.96 26.60
C LYS A 2 11.32 3.36 26.09
N GLY A 3 10.98 4.65 26.23
CA GLY A 3 9.76 5.18 25.63
C GLY A 3 9.78 4.92 24.12
N ASP A 4 8.70 4.40 23.58
CA ASP A 4 8.49 4.26 22.14
C ASP A 4 8.78 5.60 21.48
N LYS A 5 9.92 5.67 20.81
CA LYS A 5 10.31 6.84 20.05
C LYS A 5 9.37 6.91 18.85
N LYS A 6 8.28 7.64 19.01
CA LYS A 6 7.28 7.83 17.94
C LYS A 6 7.99 8.32 16.69
N MET A 7 7.99 7.49 15.64
CA MET A 7 8.49 7.87 14.33
C MET A 7 7.75 9.11 13.83
N ARG A 8 8.51 10.13 13.43
CA ARG A 8 7.96 11.37 12.87
C ARG A 8 8.30 11.48 11.40
N TYR A 9 7.28 11.63 10.59
CA TYR A 9 7.46 12.02 9.20
C TYR A 9 7.37 13.54 9.10
N THR A 10 8.32 14.13 8.40
CA THR A 10 8.39 15.58 8.15
C THR A 10 8.73 15.84 6.70
N THR A 11 8.39 17.02 6.22
CA THR A 11 8.71 17.48 4.87
C THR A 11 9.82 18.53 4.96
N ASP A 12 10.93 18.27 4.30
CA ASP A 12 11.99 19.27 4.13
C ASP A 12 11.76 20.03 2.82
N LYS A 13 11.16 21.21 2.93
CA LYS A 13 10.87 22.08 1.77
C LYS A 13 12.09 22.73 1.15
N THR A 14 13.26 22.62 1.78
CA THR A 14 14.52 23.13 1.20
C THR A 14 15.09 22.19 0.14
N GLN A 15 14.69 20.93 0.18
CA GLN A 15 15.10 19.89 -0.77
C GLN A 15 13.96 19.56 -1.72
N LYS A 16 14.00 20.11 -2.93
CA LYS A 16 13.04 19.84 -4.00
C LYS A 16 13.47 18.64 -4.84
N HIS A 17 12.50 17.91 -5.35
CA HIS A 17 12.76 16.84 -6.29
C HIS A 17 13.36 17.41 -7.59
N PRO A 18 14.43 16.83 -8.15
CA PRO A 18 15.12 17.40 -9.32
C PRO A 18 14.28 17.42 -10.60
N TYR A 19 13.27 16.57 -10.72
CA TYR A 19 12.47 16.39 -11.95
C TYR A 19 10.96 16.53 -11.77
N LEU A 20 10.46 16.60 -10.52
CA LEU A 20 9.03 16.67 -10.23
C LEU A 20 8.72 17.94 -9.44
N ASP A 21 7.99 18.86 -10.05
CA ASP A 21 7.53 20.08 -9.38
C ASP A 21 6.61 19.76 -8.21
N GLY A 22 6.68 20.59 -7.16
CA GLY A 22 5.85 20.44 -5.97
C GLY A 22 6.18 19.25 -5.08
N MET A 23 7.28 18.55 -5.35
CA MET A 23 7.75 17.43 -4.55
C MET A 23 8.96 17.82 -3.70
N TYR A 24 8.87 17.48 -2.42
CA TYR A 24 9.88 17.82 -1.41
C TYR A 24 10.41 16.57 -0.72
N ARG A 25 11.54 16.70 -0.05
CA ARG A 25 12.15 15.58 0.67
C ARG A 25 11.26 15.12 1.82
N LEU A 26 10.85 13.87 1.79
CA LEU A 26 10.20 13.20 2.92
C LEU A 26 11.28 12.68 3.86
N CYS A 27 11.18 13.07 5.12
CA CYS A 27 12.11 12.66 6.16
C CYS A 27 11.40 11.84 7.23
N LYS A 28 12.11 10.86 7.76
CA LYS A 28 11.73 10.08 8.93
C LYS A 28 12.75 10.34 10.03
N ASP A 29 12.30 10.88 11.17
CA ASP A 29 13.17 11.28 12.29
C ASP A 29 14.38 12.13 11.83
N GLY A 30 14.16 13.05 10.90
CA GLY A 30 15.16 13.97 10.35
C GLY A 30 16.03 13.38 9.24
N VAL A 31 15.88 12.12 8.89
CA VAL A 31 16.61 11.46 7.78
C VAL A 31 15.74 11.37 6.55
N GLY A 32 16.25 11.84 5.41
CA GLY A 32 15.55 11.76 4.13
C GLY A 32 15.35 10.31 3.68
N ILE A 33 14.12 9.90 3.43
CA ILE A 33 13.76 8.54 3.02
C ILE A 33 13.06 8.48 1.67
N GLY A 34 12.41 9.53 1.23
CA GLY A 34 11.62 9.54 0.01
C GLY A 34 11.22 10.94 -0.40
N TRP A 35 10.09 11.02 -1.11
CA TRP A 35 9.57 12.27 -1.64
C TRP A 35 8.07 12.42 -1.31
N ILE A 36 7.65 13.65 -1.03
CA ILE A 36 6.27 13.96 -0.68
C ILE A 36 5.81 15.24 -1.39
N GLY A 37 4.63 15.19 -1.97
CA GLY A 37 4.01 16.32 -2.65
C GLY A 37 3.37 17.33 -1.69
N GLU A 38 3.14 18.52 -2.21
CA GLU A 38 2.44 19.58 -1.48
C GLU A 38 1.06 19.11 -1.02
N GLY A 39 0.68 19.40 0.20
CA GLY A 39 -0.62 19.05 0.77
C GLY A 39 -0.83 17.56 1.09
N ALA A 40 0.13 16.68 0.79
CA ALA A 40 0.04 15.28 1.17
C ALA A 40 0.11 15.12 2.70
N ARG A 41 -0.62 14.13 3.22
CA ARG A 41 -0.75 13.89 4.65
C ARG A 41 -0.41 12.43 4.98
N ILE A 42 0.46 12.25 5.95
CA ILE A 42 0.78 10.95 6.53
C ILE A 42 0.22 10.95 7.95
N VAL A 43 -0.82 10.17 8.17
CA VAL A 43 -1.48 10.07 9.48
C VAL A 43 -0.59 9.30 10.44
N LYS A 44 -0.63 9.68 11.70
CA LYS A 44 0.12 9.04 12.78
C LYS A 44 -0.11 7.52 12.79
N GLY A 45 0.98 6.76 12.93
CA GLY A 45 0.92 5.30 12.90
C GLY A 45 1.10 4.68 11.50
N ALA A 46 0.99 5.46 10.43
CA ALA A 46 1.37 4.99 9.09
C ALA A 46 2.89 4.73 9.01
N ARG A 47 3.29 3.81 8.16
CA ARG A 47 4.68 3.42 7.95
C ARG A 47 5.05 3.59 6.49
N ILE A 48 6.09 4.37 6.22
CA ILE A 48 6.55 4.67 4.87
C ILE A 48 7.93 4.06 4.65
N GLY A 49 8.07 3.25 3.62
CA GLY A 49 9.33 2.62 3.23
C GLY A 49 10.28 3.58 2.51
N GLU A 50 11.55 3.23 2.52
CA GLU A 50 12.60 4.00 1.85
C GLU A 50 12.34 4.10 0.35
N GLY A 51 12.61 5.24 -0.25
CA GLY A 51 12.42 5.48 -1.67
C GLY A 51 10.97 5.68 -2.11
N ALA A 52 10.00 5.66 -1.19
CA ALA A 52 8.60 5.91 -1.52
C ALA A 52 8.38 7.33 -2.03
N VAL A 53 7.43 7.47 -2.94
CA VAL A 53 6.99 8.76 -3.50
C VAL A 53 5.52 8.94 -3.19
N ILE A 54 5.19 9.96 -2.42
CA ILE A 54 3.81 10.30 -2.03
C ILE A 54 3.38 11.54 -2.80
N GLY A 55 2.43 11.39 -3.70
CA GLY A 55 1.95 12.45 -4.59
C GLY A 55 1.26 13.61 -3.87
N GLU A 56 1.12 14.72 -4.57
CA GLU A 56 0.43 15.92 -4.09
C GLU A 56 -0.98 15.58 -3.60
N GLY A 57 -1.36 16.09 -2.44
CA GLY A 57 -2.69 15.88 -1.86
C GLY A 57 -3.03 14.44 -1.44
N ALA A 58 -2.12 13.49 -1.60
CA ALA A 58 -2.36 12.12 -1.18
C ALA A 58 -2.50 12.01 0.35
N VAL A 59 -3.32 11.07 0.80
CA VAL A 59 -3.54 10.80 2.23
C VAL A 59 -3.20 9.35 2.54
N ILE A 60 -2.29 9.16 3.48
CA ILE A 60 -1.94 7.84 4.00
C ILE A 60 -2.53 7.73 5.41
N ASP A 61 -3.57 6.91 5.56
CA ASP A 61 -4.31 6.78 6.81
C ASP A 61 -3.56 6.00 7.90
N GLU A 62 -4.08 6.05 9.11
CA GLU A 62 -3.52 5.42 10.30
C GLU A 62 -3.23 3.93 10.06
N GLY A 63 -2.04 3.49 10.45
CA GLY A 63 -1.64 2.08 10.36
C GLY A 63 -1.45 1.54 8.95
N ALA A 64 -1.64 2.34 7.90
CA ALA A 64 -1.30 1.95 6.54
C ALA A 64 0.22 1.79 6.39
N VAL A 65 0.62 0.85 5.57
CA VAL A 65 2.03 0.58 5.27
C VAL A 65 2.28 0.82 3.79
N ILE A 66 3.24 1.68 3.49
CA ILE A 66 3.72 1.94 2.13
C ILE A 66 5.11 1.35 1.99
N GLY A 67 5.27 0.38 1.12
CA GLY A 67 6.51 -0.35 0.92
C GLY A 67 7.60 0.47 0.25
N GLU A 68 8.81 -0.06 0.32
CA GLU A 68 10.01 0.51 -0.31
C GLU A 68 9.77 0.78 -1.80
N GLY A 69 10.10 1.97 -2.26
CA GLY A 69 10.01 2.36 -3.67
C GLY A 69 8.58 2.44 -4.22
N ALA A 70 7.54 2.31 -3.40
CA ALA A 70 6.16 2.45 -3.85
C ALA A 70 5.85 3.90 -4.24
N ARG A 71 5.00 4.07 -5.23
CA ARG A 71 4.56 5.36 -5.74
C ARG A 71 3.06 5.53 -5.52
N ILE A 72 2.70 6.54 -4.75
CA ILE A 72 1.30 6.91 -4.49
C ILE A 72 1.00 8.18 -5.26
N GLY A 73 0.04 8.11 -6.16
CA GLY A 73 -0.31 9.19 -7.06
C GLY A 73 -0.98 10.37 -6.38
N GLU A 74 -1.10 11.47 -7.13
CA GLU A 74 -1.77 12.69 -6.71
C GLU A 74 -3.21 12.41 -6.26
N GLY A 75 -3.59 12.95 -5.11
CA GLY A 75 -4.93 12.83 -4.55
C GLY A 75 -5.35 11.42 -4.10
N ALA A 76 -4.49 10.42 -4.23
CA ALA A 76 -4.81 9.06 -3.81
C ALA A 76 -4.95 8.98 -2.29
N ARG A 77 -5.88 8.15 -1.83
CA ARG A 77 -6.05 7.86 -0.41
C ARG A 77 -5.79 6.39 -0.13
N ILE A 78 -4.86 6.12 0.75
CA ILE A 78 -4.56 4.77 1.23
C ILE A 78 -5.21 4.60 2.60
N TYR A 79 -6.21 3.74 2.65
CA TYR A 79 -7.07 3.57 3.82
C TYR A 79 -6.36 2.86 4.98
N LYS A 80 -6.92 3.04 6.17
CA LYS A 80 -6.45 2.45 7.42
C LYS A 80 -6.16 0.96 7.28
N GLY A 81 -4.97 0.55 7.70
CA GLY A 81 -4.54 -0.84 7.74
C GLY A 81 -4.18 -1.46 6.39
N ALA A 82 -4.29 -0.74 5.27
CA ALA A 82 -3.86 -1.24 3.96
C ALA A 82 -2.35 -1.45 3.93
N VAL A 83 -1.90 -2.52 3.30
CA VAL A 83 -0.48 -2.81 3.11
C VAL A 83 -0.14 -2.77 1.63
N ILE A 84 0.39 -1.64 1.20
CA ILE A 84 0.87 -1.41 -0.16
C ILE A 84 2.33 -1.85 -0.22
N GLY A 85 2.62 -2.90 -0.94
CA GLY A 85 3.94 -3.53 -0.94
C GLY A 85 5.00 -2.78 -1.75
N LYS A 86 6.21 -3.32 -1.70
CA LYS A 86 7.37 -2.80 -2.42
C LYS A 86 7.09 -2.63 -3.91
N GLY A 87 7.48 -1.48 -4.46
CA GLY A 87 7.39 -1.20 -5.90
C GLY A 87 5.96 -1.03 -6.44
N ALA A 88 4.97 -0.89 -5.59
CA ALA A 88 3.60 -0.62 -6.02
C ALA A 88 3.47 0.72 -6.73
N GLU A 89 2.52 0.82 -7.65
CA GLU A 89 2.15 2.04 -8.36
C GLU A 89 0.65 2.28 -8.23
N ILE A 90 0.27 3.13 -7.29
CA ILE A 90 -1.12 3.50 -7.03
C ILE A 90 -1.38 4.89 -7.60
N LYS A 91 -2.04 4.95 -8.74
CA LYS A 91 -2.38 6.20 -9.44
C LYS A 91 -3.81 6.65 -9.16
N SER A 92 -4.68 5.71 -8.80
CA SER A 92 -6.10 5.95 -8.57
C SER A 92 -6.66 5.01 -7.51
N ILE A 93 -7.92 5.23 -7.14
CA ILE A 93 -8.67 4.34 -6.22
C ILE A 93 -8.87 2.93 -6.80
N TYR A 94 -8.71 2.74 -8.12
CA TYR A 94 -8.85 1.45 -8.79
C TYR A 94 -7.56 0.63 -8.83
N ASP A 95 -6.46 1.17 -8.32
CA ASP A 95 -5.15 0.50 -8.33
C ASP A 95 -4.87 -0.30 -7.07
N TYR A 96 -5.77 -0.25 -6.09
CA TYR A 96 -5.72 -1.14 -4.93
C TYR A 96 -7.12 -1.40 -4.37
N MET A 97 -7.24 -2.50 -3.65
CA MET A 97 -8.45 -2.89 -2.93
C MET A 97 -8.06 -3.54 -1.61
N THR A 98 -8.80 -3.25 -0.56
CA THR A 98 -8.66 -3.93 0.73
C THR A 98 -9.94 -4.67 1.09
N VAL A 99 -9.77 -5.86 1.63
CA VAL A 99 -10.88 -6.66 2.18
C VAL A 99 -10.49 -7.11 3.59
N GLY A 100 -11.33 -6.78 4.56
CA GLY A 100 -11.15 -7.22 5.94
C GLY A 100 -12.15 -8.31 6.31
N GLY A 101 -11.86 -9.05 7.39
CA GLY A 101 -12.77 -10.01 7.98
C GLY A 101 -13.03 -11.28 7.19
N ILE A 102 -12.18 -11.61 6.22
CA ILE A 102 -12.24 -12.87 5.47
C ILE A 102 -11.09 -13.81 5.83
N GLY A 103 -11.31 -15.10 5.59
CA GLY A 103 -10.32 -16.14 5.85
C GLY A 103 -10.20 -16.52 7.33
N SER A 104 -9.37 -17.53 7.59
CA SER A 104 -9.22 -18.14 8.92
C SER A 104 -8.61 -17.20 9.96
N ARG A 105 -7.79 -16.24 9.52
CA ARG A 105 -7.12 -15.26 10.39
C ARG A 105 -7.87 -13.94 10.50
N GLN A 106 -8.92 -13.73 9.72
CA GLN A 106 -9.66 -12.46 9.63
C GLN A 106 -8.74 -11.23 9.42
N ALA A 107 -7.58 -11.45 8.80
CA ALA A 107 -6.61 -10.40 8.52
C ALA A 107 -7.06 -9.53 7.34
N MET A 108 -6.55 -8.30 7.30
CA MET A 108 -6.71 -7.44 6.14
C MET A 108 -5.97 -8.05 4.93
N THR A 109 -6.69 -8.18 3.82
CA THR A 109 -6.11 -8.56 2.53
C THR A 109 -6.06 -7.32 1.65
N THR A 110 -4.89 -7.00 1.12
CA THR A 110 -4.68 -5.87 0.22
C THR A 110 -4.22 -6.37 -1.14
N PHE A 111 -4.98 -6.04 -2.18
CA PHE A 111 -4.60 -6.21 -3.58
C PHE A 111 -4.08 -4.87 -4.08
N TYR A 112 -2.96 -4.83 -4.77
CA TYR A 112 -2.38 -3.58 -5.25
C TYR A 112 -1.64 -3.75 -6.57
N ARG A 113 -1.67 -2.70 -7.39
CA ARG A 113 -1.03 -2.67 -8.69
C ARG A 113 0.45 -2.33 -8.55
N CYS A 114 1.27 -3.01 -9.31
CA CYS A 114 2.68 -2.72 -9.54
C CYS A 114 2.91 -2.32 -10.99
N LYS A 115 4.18 -2.09 -11.34
CA LYS A 115 4.61 -1.81 -12.72
C LYS A 115 4.05 -2.85 -13.70
N TYR A 116 3.83 -2.41 -14.92
CA TYR A 116 3.32 -3.24 -16.03
C TYR A 116 1.96 -3.90 -15.79
N GLY A 117 1.15 -3.31 -14.89
CA GLY A 117 -0.18 -3.82 -14.58
C GLY A 117 -0.23 -5.07 -13.72
N LEU A 118 0.91 -5.53 -13.21
CA LEU A 118 0.99 -6.68 -12.32
C LEU A 118 0.22 -6.40 -11.02
N ILE A 119 -0.67 -7.30 -10.64
CA ILE A 119 -1.38 -7.23 -9.36
C ILE A 119 -0.68 -8.14 -8.36
N ARG A 120 -0.38 -7.60 -7.19
CA ARG A 120 0.16 -8.32 -6.05
C ARG A 120 -0.82 -8.31 -4.88
N VAL A 121 -0.66 -9.25 -3.99
CA VAL A 121 -1.51 -9.43 -2.81
C VAL A 121 -0.65 -9.49 -1.56
N ASN A 122 -1.07 -8.78 -0.54
CA ASN A 122 -0.58 -8.94 0.83
C ASN A 122 -1.74 -9.43 1.72
N CYS A 123 -1.57 -10.57 2.36
CA CYS A 123 -2.56 -11.15 3.26
C CYS A 123 -1.85 -11.85 4.44
N GLY A 124 -1.82 -11.19 5.58
CA GLY A 124 -1.07 -11.72 6.72
C GLY A 124 0.41 -11.92 6.38
N CYS A 125 0.88 -13.17 6.43
CA CYS A 125 2.26 -13.53 6.06
C CYS A 125 2.45 -13.73 4.55
N PHE A 126 1.37 -13.78 3.76
CA PHE A 126 1.47 -13.95 2.31
C PHE A 126 1.81 -12.63 1.63
N ASN A 127 2.76 -12.68 0.72
CA ASN A 127 3.07 -11.60 -0.21
C ASN A 127 3.50 -12.20 -1.55
N GLY A 128 2.70 -12.06 -2.57
CA GLY A 128 2.94 -12.64 -3.89
C GLY A 128 2.09 -12.02 -4.97
N THR A 129 2.12 -12.62 -6.15
CA THR A 129 1.24 -12.24 -7.26
C THR A 129 -0.18 -12.72 -7.01
N LEU A 130 -1.13 -12.21 -7.80
CA LEU A 130 -2.53 -12.65 -7.73
C LEU A 130 -2.67 -14.16 -8.01
N ASP A 131 -1.94 -14.68 -9.01
CA ASP A 131 -1.97 -16.09 -9.38
C ASP A 131 -1.39 -16.96 -8.28
N GLU A 132 -0.24 -16.56 -7.70
CA GLU A 132 0.37 -17.26 -6.55
C GLU A 132 -0.57 -17.27 -5.34
N PHE A 133 -1.33 -16.20 -5.13
CA PHE A 133 -2.32 -16.14 -4.06
C PHE A 133 -3.49 -17.09 -4.30
N GLU A 134 -4.01 -17.14 -5.52
CA GLU A 134 -5.06 -18.08 -5.92
C GLU A 134 -4.62 -19.53 -5.69
N ASP A 135 -3.42 -19.90 -6.13
CA ASP A 135 -2.85 -21.23 -5.91
C ASP A 135 -2.71 -21.56 -4.41
N ALA A 136 -2.18 -20.62 -3.62
CA ALA A 136 -2.03 -20.79 -2.16
C ALA A 136 -3.38 -20.98 -1.45
N ILE A 137 -4.43 -20.30 -1.91
CA ILE A 137 -5.79 -20.48 -1.37
C ILE A 137 -6.33 -21.87 -1.69
N HIS A 138 -6.17 -22.35 -2.91
CA HIS A 138 -6.58 -23.70 -3.30
C HIS A 138 -5.84 -24.79 -2.52
N GLU A 139 -4.54 -24.64 -2.31
CA GLU A 139 -3.76 -25.59 -1.53
C GLU A 139 -4.16 -25.65 -0.06
N THR A 140 -4.43 -24.48 0.56
CA THR A 140 -4.65 -24.36 2.01
C THR A 140 -6.12 -24.56 2.40
N HIS A 141 -7.06 -24.14 1.55
CA HIS A 141 -8.49 -24.01 1.88
C HIS A 141 -9.42 -24.78 0.95
N ALA A 142 -8.90 -25.74 0.17
CA ALA A 142 -9.68 -26.49 -0.81
C ALA A 142 -11.04 -26.96 -0.27
N GLY A 143 -12.12 -26.51 -0.89
CA GLY A 143 -13.49 -26.92 -0.61
C GLY A 143 -14.15 -26.35 0.66
N ASN A 144 -13.44 -25.51 1.44
CA ASN A 144 -14.02 -24.92 2.64
C ASN A 144 -14.58 -23.49 2.41
N GLU A 145 -15.19 -22.92 3.45
CA GLU A 145 -15.80 -21.57 3.38
C GLU A 145 -14.78 -20.44 3.16
N HIS A 146 -13.54 -20.62 3.62
CA HIS A 146 -12.49 -19.64 3.44
C HIS A 146 -12.06 -19.54 1.98
N GLU A 147 -11.99 -20.66 1.26
CA GLU A 147 -11.74 -20.67 -0.17
C GLU A 147 -12.77 -19.83 -0.92
N LYS A 148 -14.06 -20.03 -0.62
CA LYS A 148 -15.14 -19.28 -1.25
C LYS A 148 -15.01 -17.77 -1.04
N ALA A 149 -14.71 -17.35 0.18
CA ALA A 149 -14.54 -15.95 0.54
C ALA A 149 -13.33 -15.30 -0.18
N TYR A 150 -12.18 -15.96 -0.16
CA TYR A 150 -10.99 -15.48 -0.87
C TYR A 150 -11.20 -15.45 -2.38
N MET A 151 -11.82 -16.46 -2.97
CA MET A 151 -12.09 -16.50 -4.41
C MET A 151 -13.08 -15.39 -4.83
N ALA A 152 -14.04 -15.03 -3.97
CA ALA A 152 -14.92 -13.89 -4.21
C ALA A 152 -14.12 -12.57 -4.21
N ALA A 153 -13.19 -12.39 -3.27
CA ALA A 153 -12.32 -11.22 -3.21
C ALA A 153 -11.39 -11.14 -4.44
N ILE A 154 -10.83 -12.26 -4.88
CA ILE A 154 -9.99 -12.35 -6.09
C ILE A 154 -10.79 -11.95 -7.34
N ARG A 155 -12.02 -12.45 -7.49
CA ARG A 155 -12.91 -12.05 -8.60
C ARG A 155 -13.19 -10.56 -8.59
N MET A 156 -13.52 -10.00 -7.43
CA MET A 156 -13.74 -8.55 -7.29
C MET A 156 -12.48 -7.76 -7.66
N ALA A 157 -11.31 -8.18 -7.21
CA ALA A 157 -10.05 -7.52 -7.57
C ALA A 157 -9.79 -7.55 -9.07
N LYS A 158 -10.04 -8.68 -9.73
CA LYS A 158 -9.94 -8.82 -11.19
C LYS A 158 -10.90 -7.85 -11.91
N GLU A 159 -12.15 -7.75 -11.47
CA GLU A 159 -13.16 -6.84 -12.07
C GLU A 159 -12.80 -5.36 -11.89
N ILE A 160 -12.28 -4.98 -10.72
CA ILE A 160 -11.97 -3.57 -10.40
C ILE A 160 -10.63 -3.14 -10.98
N MET A 161 -9.62 -4.01 -10.95
CA MET A 161 -8.23 -3.63 -11.18
C MET A 161 -7.71 -4.02 -12.56
N ILE A 162 -8.35 -4.98 -13.26
CA ILE A 162 -7.95 -5.35 -14.61
C ILE A 162 -8.85 -4.57 -15.57
N HIS A 163 -8.34 -3.43 -16.03
CA HIS A 163 -8.92 -2.67 -17.14
C HIS A 163 -7.97 -2.77 -18.33
N ASP A 164 -8.52 -3.12 -19.47
CA ASP A 164 -7.82 -3.08 -20.75
C ASP A 164 -7.54 -1.65 -21.19
#